data_afe515a7d471b3e9fe43e11eaf34df6d
#
_entry.id   afe515a7d471b3e9fe43e11eaf34df6d
#
_cell.length_a   1.000
_cell.length_b   1.000
_cell.length_c   1.000
_cell.angle_alpha   90.00
_cell.angle_beta   90.00
_cell.angle_gamma   90.00
#
_symmetry.space_group_name_H-M   'P 1'
#
loop_
_entity.id
_entity.type
_entity.pdbx_description
1 polymer ?
#
loop_
_entity_poly.entity_id
_entity_poly.type
_entity_poly.pdbx_seq_one_letter_code
_entity_poly.pdbx_strand_id
1 'polypeptide(L)'
;SVVAISNVGVQEIQSFFGGTREYQSESSGSGIIVGQNDSELLIATNNHVVSGADTITVSFIDEASVEAQIKGTDANNDLAVVAVDLSQLSEDTLSAIKVASLGNSDDLVVGEQVVAIGNALGYGQSVTSGYVSALNREVTVDNVTASLIQTDAAINPGNSGGALLNMQGEL
;
A
#
# COMPACT_ATOMS: atom_id res chain seq x y z
N SER A 1 3.77 8.21 7.95
CA SER A 1 3.68 6.74 7.84
C SER A 1 3.15 6.25 6.48
N VAL A 2 2.44 7.07 5.71
CA VAL A 2 1.96 6.68 4.37
C VAL A 2 2.97 7.07 3.30
N VAL A 3 3.24 6.16 2.36
CA VAL A 3 4.18 6.30 1.26
C VAL A 3 3.48 6.01 -0.08
N ALA A 4 4.07 6.49 -1.18
CA ALA A 4 3.66 6.04 -2.51
C ALA A 4 4.46 4.79 -2.91
N ILE A 5 3.83 3.89 -3.65
CA ILE A 5 4.46 2.73 -4.26
C ILE A 5 4.19 2.77 -5.75
N SER A 6 5.24 2.74 -6.55
CA SER A 6 5.16 2.52 -7.99
C SER A 6 5.86 1.21 -8.36
N ASN A 7 5.25 0.52 -9.28
CA ASN A 7 5.68 -0.77 -9.77
C ASN A 7 5.84 -0.67 -11.29
N VAL A 8 6.95 -1.15 -11.79
CA VAL A 8 7.21 -1.29 -13.22
C VAL A 8 7.39 -2.79 -13.50
N GLY A 9 6.55 -3.32 -14.37
CA GLY A 9 6.67 -4.68 -14.88
C GLY A 9 6.94 -4.65 -16.39
N VAL A 10 7.81 -5.52 -16.85
CA VAL A 10 8.11 -5.72 -18.28
C VAL A 10 7.46 -7.02 -18.73
N GLN A 11 6.55 -6.95 -19.70
CA GLN A 11 5.96 -8.12 -20.33
C GLN A 11 6.48 -8.26 -21.77
N GLU A 12 7.05 -9.39 -22.08
CA GLU A 12 7.40 -9.75 -23.46
C GLU A 12 6.15 -10.32 -24.15
N ILE A 13 5.69 -9.65 -25.19
CA ILE A 13 4.62 -10.16 -26.05
C ILE A 13 5.23 -10.63 -27.36
N GLN A 14 5.10 -11.94 -27.65
CA GLN A 14 5.44 -12.48 -28.97
C GLN A 14 4.45 -11.95 -30.01
N SER A 15 4.96 -11.23 -30.98
CA SER A 15 4.20 -10.79 -32.14
C SER A 15 3.95 -11.97 -33.09
N PHE A 16 2.72 -12.07 -33.61
CA PHE A 16 2.32 -13.07 -34.60
C PHE A 16 3.18 -13.05 -35.89
N PHE A 17 3.95 -11.98 -36.10
CA PHE A 17 4.88 -11.82 -37.24
C PHE A 17 6.36 -12.01 -36.89
N GLY A 18 6.67 -12.67 -35.77
CA GLY A 18 8.05 -13.11 -35.47
C GLY A 18 8.94 -12.00 -34.92
N GLY A 19 8.50 -11.29 -33.88
CA GLY A 19 9.31 -10.37 -33.09
C GLY A 19 8.79 -10.32 -31.65
N THR A 20 9.68 -10.16 -30.69
CA THR A 20 9.33 -9.87 -29.29
C THR A 20 9.16 -8.38 -29.12
N ARG A 21 8.07 -7.92 -28.57
CA ARG A 21 7.88 -6.54 -28.11
C ARG A 21 7.80 -6.53 -26.60
N GLU A 22 8.62 -5.73 -25.98
CA GLU A 22 8.51 -5.42 -24.55
C GLU A 22 7.39 -4.42 -24.33
N TYR A 23 6.48 -4.75 -23.42
CA TYR A 23 5.44 -3.85 -22.97
C TYR A 23 5.70 -3.54 -21.49
N GLN A 24 5.96 -2.29 -21.17
CA GLN A 24 6.04 -1.83 -19.79
C GLN A 24 4.62 -1.59 -19.26
N SER A 25 4.30 -2.26 -18.16
CA SER A 25 3.12 -1.95 -17.36
C SER A 25 3.56 -1.19 -16.12
N GLU A 26 2.95 -0.05 -15.88
CA GLU A 26 3.14 0.71 -14.65
C GLU A 26 1.87 0.62 -13.82
N SER A 27 2.02 0.31 -12.56
CA SER A 27 0.94 0.45 -11.58
C SER A 27 1.42 1.24 -10.38
N SER A 28 0.48 1.84 -9.67
CA SER A 28 0.77 2.65 -8.51
C SER A 28 -0.26 2.45 -7.42
N GLY A 29 0.17 2.61 -6.20
CA GLY A 29 -0.65 2.53 -5.01
C GLY A 29 0.02 3.23 -3.84
N SER A 30 -0.43 2.91 -2.68
CA SER A 30 0.09 3.42 -1.41
C SER A 30 0.68 2.30 -0.57
N GLY A 31 1.44 2.67 0.44
CA GLY A 31 1.93 1.76 1.46
C GLY A 31 1.96 2.44 2.82
N ILE A 32 2.08 1.63 3.86
CA ILE A 32 2.08 2.08 5.24
C ILE A 32 3.34 1.56 5.93
N ILE A 33 4.14 2.44 6.51
CA ILE A 33 5.29 2.05 7.30
C ILE A 33 4.78 1.43 8.60
N VAL A 34 4.94 0.11 8.74
CA VAL A 34 4.41 -0.68 9.87
C VAL A 34 5.50 -1.18 10.81
N GLY A 35 6.77 -1.07 10.43
CA GLY A 35 7.87 -1.52 11.27
C GLY A 35 9.22 -1.02 10.78
N GLN A 36 10.19 -1.12 11.67
CA GLN A 36 11.59 -0.83 11.40
C GLN A 36 12.46 -1.73 12.28
N ASN A 37 13.50 -2.27 11.70
CA ASN A 37 14.57 -2.97 12.42
C ASN A 37 15.92 -2.25 12.22
N ASP A 38 17.02 -2.90 12.56
CA ASP A 38 18.35 -2.28 12.49
C ASP A 38 18.83 -2.00 11.05
N SER A 39 18.23 -2.63 10.04
CA SER A 39 18.67 -2.54 8.64
C SER A 39 17.58 -2.16 7.67
N GLU A 40 16.32 -2.40 7.99
CA GLU A 40 15.20 -2.28 7.04
C GLU A 40 14.01 -1.53 7.64
N LEU A 41 13.34 -0.78 6.77
CA LEU A 41 12.02 -0.22 6.99
C LEU A 41 10.99 -1.16 6.34
N LEU A 42 9.99 -1.58 7.11
CA LEU A 42 8.95 -2.50 6.64
C LEU A 42 7.67 -1.72 6.31
N ILE A 43 7.15 -1.98 5.12
CA ILE A 43 5.99 -1.26 4.56
C ILE A 43 4.95 -2.29 4.14
N ALA A 44 3.75 -2.20 4.70
CA ALA A 44 2.60 -2.96 4.29
C ALA A 44 1.90 -2.29 3.11
N THR A 45 1.42 -3.09 2.17
CA THR A 45 0.64 -2.65 1.01
C THR A 45 -0.28 -3.78 0.53
N ASN A 46 -1.03 -3.57 -0.54
CA ASN A 46 -1.79 -4.64 -1.17
C ASN A 46 -0.93 -5.49 -2.12
N ASN A 47 -1.26 -6.78 -2.21
CA ASN A 47 -0.59 -7.68 -3.13
C ASN A 47 -0.75 -7.25 -4.59
N HIS A 48 -1.94 -6.80 -5.00
CA HIS A 48 -2.18 -6.35 -6.37
C HIS A 48 -1.35 -5.10 -6.75
N VAL A 49 -0.87 -4.30 -5.78
CA VAL A 49 0.00 -3.14 -6.02
C VAL A 49 1.40 -3.56 -6.44
N VAL A 50 1.90 -4.71 -5.94
CA VAL A 50 3.27 -5.17 -6.16
C VAL A 50 3.38 -6.41 -7.05
N SER A 51 2.25 -7.03 -7.36
CA SER A 51 2.20 -8.27 -8.14
C SER A 51 2.70 -8.04 -9.57
N GLY A 52 3.60 -8.92 -10.03
CA GLY A 52 4.17 -8.85 -11.38
C GLY A 52 5.19 -7.72 -11.57
N ALA A 53 5.66 -7.09 -10.48
CA ALA A 53 6.68 -6.07 -10.53
C ALA A 53 8.07 -6.66 -10.78
N ASP A 54 8.81 -6.10 -11.73
CA ASP A 54 10.26 -6.30 -11.86
C ASP A 54 11.02 -5.34 -10.96
N THR A 55 10.48 -4.13 -10.78
CA THR A 55 11.05 -3.10 -9.90
C THR A 55 9.93 -2.42 -9.10
N ILE A 56 10.15 -2.27 -7.80
CA ILE A 56 9.28 -1.54 -6.89
C ILE A 56 10.02 -0.33 -6.37
N THR A 57 9.41 0.83 -6.48
CA THR A 57 9.94 2.09 -5.94
C THR A 57 9.00 2.62 -4.87
N VAL A 58 9.57 2.98 -3.72
CA VAL A 58 8.87 3.64 -2.62
C VAL A 58 9.26 5.11 -2.61
N SER A 59 8.27 6.00 -2.63
CA SER A 59 8.47 7.45 -2.52
C SER A 59 7.90 7.96 -1.19
N PHE A 60 8.73 8.69 -0.46
CA PHE A 60 8.43 9.22 0.86
C PHE A 60 7.83 10.63 0.79
N ILE A 61 7.42 11.18 1.93
CA ILE A 61 6.75 12.48 2.04
C ILE A 61 7.66 13.66 1.63
N ASP A 62 8.96 13.49 1.73
CA ASP A 62 9.99 14.44 1.31
C ASP A 62 10.42 14.28 -0.15
N GLU A 63 9.64 13.49 -0.92
CA GLU A 63 9.89 13.16 -2.34
C GLU A 63 11.12 12.27 -2.59
N ALA A 64 11.82 11.84 -1.54
CA ALA A 64 12.87 10.83 -1.66
C ALA A 64 12.27 9.53 -2.18
N SER A 65 12.92 8.92 -3.17
CA SER A 65 12.46 7.67 -3.81
C SER A 65 13.59 6.66 -3.81
N VAL A 66 13.28 5.44 -3.36
CA VAL A 66 14.24 4.34 -3.27
C VAL A 66 13.61 3.04 -3.73
N GLU A 67 14.46 2.11 -4.16
CA GLU A 67 14.04 0.76 -4.53
C GLU A 67 13.68 -0.05 -3.28
N ALA A 68 12.64 -0.85 -3.39
CA ALA A 68 12.17 -1.75 -2.34
C ALA A 68 12.14 -3.19 -2.81
N GLN A 69 12.23 -4.12 -1.86
CA GLN A 69 12.18 -5.56 -2.11
C GLN A 69 10.94 -6.17 -1.47
N ILE A 70 10.29 -7.11 -2.16
CA ILE A 70 9.18 -7.88 -1.59
C ILE A 70 9.72 -8.84 -0.53
N LYS A 71 9.19 -8.75 0.68
CA LYS A 71 9.50 -9.67 1.79
C LYS A 71 8.52 -10.83 1.86
N GLY A 72 7.29 -10.59 1.48
CA GLY A 72 6.26 -11.61 1.42
C GLY A 72 4.96 -11.07 0.88
N THR A 73 4.12 -11.98 0.40
CA THR A 73 2.80 -11.68 -0.16
C THR A 73 1.78 -12.71 0.33
N ASP A 74 0.56 -12.26 0.49
CA ASP A 74 -0.62 -13.09 0.71
C ASP A 74 -1.69 -12.67 -0.31
N ALA A 75 -1.76 -13.41 -1.41
CA ALA A 75 -2.71 -13.13 -2.49
C ALA A 75 -4.17 -13.34 -2.08
N ASN A 76 -4.43 -14.23 -1.10
CA ASN A 76 -5.79 -14.49 -0.63
C ASN A 76 -6.37 -13.32 0.16
N ASN A 77 -5.53 -12.64 0.94
CA ASN A 77 -5.93 -11.47 1.71
C ASN A 77 -5.55 -10.14 1.02
N ASP A 78 -5.00 -10.22 -0.19
CA ASP A 78 -4.48 -9.06 -0.94
C ASP A 78 -3.50 -8.22 -0.13
N LEU A 79 -2.57 -8.87 0.57
CA LEU A 79 -1.54 -8.21 1.39
C LEU A 79 -0.15 -8.47 0.85
N ALA A 80 0.72 -7.50 1.02
CA ALA A 80 2.15 -7.62 0.78
C ALA A 80 2.95 -6.81 1.80
N VAL A 81 4.18 -7.23 2.04
CA VAL A 81 5.16 -6.46 2.78
C VAL A 81 6.37 -6.25 1.88
N VAL A 82 6.76 -5.00 1.74
CA VAL A 82 8.00 -4.61 1.07
C VAL A 82 8.97 -4.01 2.08
N ALA A 83 10.25 -4.11 1.81
CA ALA A 83 11.30 -3.54 2.65
C ALA A 83 12.17 -2.57 1.87
N VAL A 84 12.57 -1.50 2.55
CA VAL A 84 13.57 -0.54 2.09
C VAL A 84 14.76 -0.64 3.02
N ASP A 85 15.97 -0.75 2.44
CA ASP A 85 17.22 -0.72 3.20
C ASP A 85 17.44 0.69 3.78
N LEU A 86 17.63 0.78 5.10
CA LEU A 86 17.85 2.05 5.79
C LEU A 86 19.07 2.81 5.29
N SER A 87 20.07 2.10 4.76
CA SER A 87 21.27 2.71 4.19
C SER A 87 21.01 3.55 2.94
N GLN A 88 19.87 3.34 2.27
CA GLN A 88 19.43 4.13 1.11
C GLN A 88 18.71 5.42 1.50
N LEU A 89 18.37 5.60 2.78
CA LEU A 89 17.61 6.74 3.28
C LEU A 89 18.54 7.80 3.89
N SER A 90 18.26 9.06 3.56
CA SER A 90 18.95 10.19 4.20
C SER A 90 18.47 10.39 5.65
N GLU A 91 19.24 11.10 6.45
CA GLU A 91 18.85 11.50 7.81
C GLU A 91 17.57 12.37 7.78
N ASP A 92 17.41 13.21 6.76
CA ASP A 92 16.23 14.05 6.58
C ASP A 92 14.98 13.19 6.34
N THR A 93 15.07 12.19 5.46
CA THR A 93 13.98 11.24 5.22
C THR A 93 13.63 10.45 6.48
N LEU A 94 14.65 9.92 7.18
CA LEU A 94 14.45 9.17 8.43
C LEU A 94 13.79 10.02 9.52
N SER A 95 14.06 11.31 9.58
CA SER A 95 13.44 12.23 10.53
C SER A 95 12.01 12.62 10.16
N ALA A 96 11.64 12.56 8.87
CA ALA A 96 10.34 12.93 8.34
C ALA A 96 9.30 11.79 8.44
N ILE A 97 9.76 10.53 8.52
CA ILE A 97 8.88 9.36 8.57
C ILE A 97 8.53 8.94 9.99
N LYS A 98 7.44 8.19 10.10
CA LYS A 98 7.02 7.53 11.35
C LYS A 98 6.46 6.15 11.06
N VAL A 99 6.74 5.19 11.92
CA VAL A 99 6.04 3.91 11.96
C VAL A 99 4.60 4.15 12.43
N ALA A 100 3.63 3.52 11.77
CA ALA A 100 2.23 3.62 12.15
C ALA A 100 1.99 2.88 13.48
N SER A 101 1.11 3.45 14.30
CA SER A 101 0.57 2.73 15.46
C SER A 101 -0.51 1.78 14.96
N LEU A 102 -0.46 0.52 15.40
CA LEU A 102 -1.48 -0.47 15.08
C LEU A 102 -2.59 -0.43 16.12
N GLY A 103 -3.82 -0.35 15.66
CA GLY A 103 -5.02 -0.53 16.46
C GLY A 103 -5.46 -1.99 16.48
N ASN A 104 -6.71 -2.19 16.87
CA ASN A 104 -7.34 -3.51 16.88
C ASN A 104 -8.72 -3.41 16.23
N SER A 105 -8.90 -4.05 15.08
CA SER A 105 -10.17 -4.02 14.35
C SER A 105 -11.33 -4.70 15.09
N ASP A 106 -11.04 -5.55 16.08
CA ASP A 106 -12.07 -6.17 16.91
C ASP A 106 -12.74 -5.17 17.86
N ASP A 107 -12.09 -4.04 18.14
CA ASP A 107 -12.61 -2.99 19.01
C ASP A 107 -13.47 -1.97 18.25
N LEU A 108 -13.51 -2.04 16.90
CA LEU A 108 -14.28 -1.12 16.08
C LEU A 108 -15.79 -1.26 16.28
N VAL A 109 -16.48 -0.14 16.24
CA VAL A 109 -17.95 -0.06 16.32
C VAL A 109 -18.51 0.62 15.06
N VAL A 110 -19.64 0.11 14.55
CA VAL A 110 -20.35 0.76 13.44
C VAL A 110 -20.77 2.18 13.85
N GLY A 111 -20.47 3.14 12.99
CA GLY A 111 -20.69 4.56 13.25
C GLY A 111 -19.45 5.29 13.79
N GLU A 112 -18.33 4.61 14.05
CA GLU A 112 -17.06 5.29 14.35
C GLU A 112 -16.53 6.03 13.14
N GLN A 113 -15.96 7.19 13.38
CA GLN A 113 -15.33 7.99 12.34
C GLN A 113 -13.96 7.40 11.98
N VAL A 114 -13.68 7.36 10.69
CA VAL A 114 -12.41 6.88 10.13
C VAL A 114 -11.85 7.85 9.10
N VAL A 115 -10.53 7.78 8.90
CA VAL A 115 -9.80 8.59 7.93
C VAL A 115 -9.02 7.65 7.03
N ALA A 116 -9.24 7.74 5.73
CA ALA A 116 -8.46 7.03 4.73
C ALA A 116 -7.38 7.96 4.15
N ILE A 117 -6.14 7.48 4.13
CA ILE A 117 -5.00 8.23 3.60
C ILE A 117 -4.29 7.38 2.55
N GLY A 118 -4.18 7.91 1.34
CA GLY A 118 -3.38 7.35 0.26
C GLY A 118 -2.35 8.35 -0.26
N ASN A 119 -1.38 7.86 -1.01
CA ASN A 119 -0.36 8.67 -1.68
C ASN A 119 -0.04 8.06 -3.06
N ALA A 120 -1.04 8.08 -3.95
CA ALA A 120 -0.84 7.54 -5.29
C ALA A 120 0.04 8.46 -6.13
N LEU A 121 0.93 7.84 -6.91
CA LEU A 121 1.78 8.52 -7.90
C LEU A 121 2.74 9.58 -7.31
N GLY A 122 2.85 9.69 -6.00
CA GLY A 122 3.73 10.69 -5.38
C GLY A 122 3.30 12.16 -5.58
N TYR A 123 2.09 12.41 -6.12
CA TYR A 123 1.56 13.78 -6.31
C TYR A 123 1.02 14.42 -5.02
N GLY A 124 1.27 13.79 -3.88
CA GLY A 124 0.80 14.23 -2.58
C GLY A 124 -0.23 13.29 -1.97
N GLN A 125 -0.39 13.42 -0.66
CA GLN A 125 -1.34 12.61 0.08
C GLN A 125 -2.78 13.04 -0.22
N SER A 126 -3.64 12.07 -0.49
CA SER A 126 -5.09 12.26 -0.47
C SER A 126 -5.66 11.78 0.85
N VAL A 127 -6.53 12.60 1.43
CA VAL A 127 -7.18 12.30 2.70
C VAL A 127 -8.69 12.36 2.50
N THR A 128 -9.36 11.27 2.85
CA THR A 128 -10.82 11.22 2.90
C THR A 128 -11.28 10.79 4.28
N SER A 129 -12.47 11.14 4.67
CA SER A 129 -13.05 10.75 5.96
C SER A 129 -14.46 10.24 5.78
N GLY A 130 -14.87 9.39 6.67
CA GLY A 130 -16.20 8.79 6.72
C GLY A 130 -16.40 8.05 8.02
N TYR A 131 -17.26 7.06 7.98
CA TYR A 131 -17.63 6.26 9.14
C TYR A 131 -17.54 4.78 8.83
N VAL A 132 -17.39 3.95 9.86
CA VAL A 132 -17.55 2.51 9.75
C VAL A 132 -19.03 2.22 9.45
N SER A 133 -19.33 1.72 8.26
CA SER A 133 -20.71 1.42 7.83
C SER A 133 -21.13 0.01 8.19
N ALA A 134 -20.19 -0.95 8.17
CA ALA A 134 -20.40 -2.33 8.59
C ALA A 134 -19.07 -2.98 8.97
N LEU A 135 -19.16 -4.01 9.81
CA LEU A 135 -18.04 -4.87 10.20
C LEU A 135 -18.32 -6.31 9.72
N ASN A 136 -17.24 -7.08 9.59
CA ASN A 136 -17.30 -8.50 9.20
C ASN A 136 -18.11 -8.73 7.91
N ARG A 137 -17.97 -7.83 6.94
CA ARG A 137 -18.62 -7.95 5.65
C ARG A 137 -17.90 -9.01 4.83
N GLU A 138 -18.49 -10.16 4.68
CA GLU A 138 -17.95 -11.21 3.82
C GLU A 138 -18.11 -10.81 2.34
N VAL A 139 -17.00 -10.74 1.63
CA VAL A 139 -16.95 -10.49 0.20
C VAL A 139 -16.18 -11.62 -0.45
N THR A 140 -16.80 -12.27 -1.43
CA THR A 140 -16.17 -13.35 -2.20
C THR A 140 -15.82 -12.83 -3.59
N VAL A 141 -14.53 -12.86 -3.92
CA VAL A 141 -13.99 -12.55 -5.24
C VAL A 141 -13.10 -13.72 -5.68
N ASP A 142 -13.32 -14.25 -6.87
CA ASP A 142 -12.53 -15.35 -7.45
C ASP A 142 -12.38 -16.56 -6.51
N ASN A 143 -13.47 -16.94 -5.82
CA ASN A 143 -13.53 -18.02 -4.81
C ASN A 143 -12.71 -17.78 -3.52
N VAL A 144 -12.22 -16.59 -3.30
CA VAL A 144 -11.60 -16.15 -2.03
C VAL A 144 -12.63 -15.32 -1.26
N THR A 145 -12.92 -15.72 -0.02
CA THR A 145 -13.81 -14.97 0.88
C THR A 145 -12.97 -14.24 1.91
N ALA A 146 -13.11 -12.92 1.95
CA ALA A 146 -12.49 -12.07 2.95
C ALA A 146 -13.54 -11.38 3.81
N SER A 147 -13.25 -11.24 5.09
CA SER A 147 -14.06 -10.45 6.04
C SER A 147 -13.52 -9.02 6.07
N LEU A 148 -14.34 -8.05 5.69
CA LEU A 148 -13.91 -6.68 5.44
C LEU A 148 -14.63 -5.69 6.36
N ILE A 149 -13.93 -4.58 6.65
CA ILE A 149 -14.52 -3.37 7.22
C ILE A 149 -15.09 -2.55 6.06
N GLN A 150 -16.37 -2.17 6.14
CA GLN A 150 -16.99 -1.29 5.17
C GLN A 150 -17.01 0.15 5.71
N THR A 151 -16.65 1.11 4.86
CA THR A 151 -16.72 2.55 5.16
C THR A 151 -17.37 3.31 4.02
N ASP A 152 -17.94 4.47 4.31
CA ASP A 152 -18.40 5.46 3.33
C ASP A 152 -17.36 6.53 3.01
N ALA A 153 -16.17 6.47 3.65
CA ALA A 153 -15.03 7.26 3.21
C ALA A 153 -14.72 6.97 1.74
N ALA A 154 -14.43 7.98 0.95
CA ALA A 154 -14.17 7.80 -0.47
C ALA A 154 -12.88 6.99 -0.68
N ILE A 155 -13.05 5.78 -1.20
CA ILE A 155 -11.95 4.90 -1.63
C ILE A 155 -11.90 4.92 -3.15
N ASN A 156 -10.78 5.32 -3.68
CA ASN A 156 -10.55 5.49 -5.12
C ASN A 156 -9.21 4.86 -5.53
N PRO A 157 -8.99 4.62 -6.82
CA PRO A 157 -7.66 4.24 -7.30
C PRO A 157 -6.59 5.18 -6.77
N GLY A 158 -5.57 4.59 -6.11
CA GLY A 158 -4.51 5.32 -5.42
C GLY A 158 -4.55 5.25 -3.89
N ASN A 159 -5.71 4.99 -3.28
CA ASN A 159 -5.78 4.66 -1.85
C ASN A 159 -5.39 3.20 -1.57
N SER A 160 -5.39 2.33 -2.60
CA SER A 160 -5.00 0.91 -2.46
C SER A 160 -3.64 0.78 -1.78
N GLY A 161 -3.59 -0.01 -0.71
CA GLY A 161 -2.41 -0.15 0.15
C GLY A 161 -2.19 1.00 1.15
N GLY A 162 -3.04 2.03 1.13
CA GLY A 162 -3.02 3.14 2.07
C GLY A 162 -3.67 2.82 3.42
N ALA A 163 -3.59 3.77 4.34
CA ALA A 163 -4.05 3.62 5.71
C ALA A 163 -5.54 3.93 5.86
N LEU A 164 -6.26 3.08 6.61
CA LEU A 164 -7.54 3.42 7.23
C LEU A 164 -7.30 3.57 8.73
N LEU A 165 -7.50 4.77 9.24
CA LEU A 165 -7.15 5.13 10.60
C LEU A 165 -8.40 5.46 11.42
N ASN A 166 -8.37 5.09 12.71
CA ASN A 166 -9.33 5.59 13.69
C ASN A 166 -9.00 7.04 14.11
N MET A 167 -9.82 7.63 14.97
CA MET A 167 -9.63 9.01 15.44
C MET A 167 -8.47 9.19 16.42
N GLN A 168 -7.85 8.10 16.89
CA GLN A 168 -6.61 8.07 17.65
C GLN A 168 -5.38 8.05 16.74
N GLY A 169 -5.58 7.91 15.42
CA GLY A 169 -4.50 7.79 14.43
C GLY A 169 -3.88 6.39 14.36
N GLU A 170 -4.59 5.37 14.83
CA GLU A 170 -4.18 3.97 14.79
C GLU A 170 -4.73 3.30 13.51
N LEU A 171 -3.90 2.41 12.94
CA LEU A 171 -4.18 1.64 11.72
C LEU A 171 -5.07 0.45 12.02
#